data_359cd91e53e044df6a58aaefffd0a4b2
#
_entry.id   359cd91e53e044df6a58aaefffd0a4b2
#
_cell.length_a   1.000
_cell.length_b   1.000
_cell.length_c   1.000
_cell.angle_alpha   90.00
_cell.angle_beta   90.00
_cell.angle_gamma   90.00
#
_symmetry.space_group_name_H-M   'P 1'
#
loop_
_entity.id
_entity.type
_entity.pdbx_description
1 polymer ?
#
loop_
_entity_poly.entity_id
_entity_poly.type
_entity_poly.pdbx_seq_one_letter_code
_entity_poly.pdbx_strand_id
1 'polypeptide(L)'
;EIGIHAKTLRAQAAVAESAGFPQLAANLRRAAELAGIPSARILEVYEALRPDRSTAEGLEAIARELEGTWQAPLTAAFVREAAGQRE
;
A
#
# COMPACT_ATOMS: atom_id res chain seq x y z
N GLU A 1 1.42 -19.31 2.10
CA GLU A 1 1.12 -18.88 0.73
C GLU A 1 1.34 -17.39 0.60
N ILE A 2 0.59 -16.61 1.38
CA ILE A 2 0.72 -15.16 1.35
C ILE A 2 2.15 -14.73 1.69
N GLY A 3 2.75 -15.37 2.70
CA GLY A 3 4.12 -15.06 3.08
C GLY A 3 5.11 -15.37 1.98
N ILE A 4 4.88 -16.45 1.23
CA ILE A 4 5.75 -16.82 0.13
C ILE A 4 5.67 -15.79 -1.00
N HIS A 5 4.46 -15.35 -1.33
CA HIS A 5 4.27 -14.34 -2.37
C HIS A 5 4.94 -13.03 -1.98
N ALA A 6 4.74 -12.59 -0.73
CA ALA A 6 5.35 -11.35 -0.28
C ALA A 6 6.86 -11.43 -0.32
N LYS A 7 7.43 -12.57 0.10
CA LYS A 7 8.88 -12.76 0.10
C LYS A 7 9.43 -12.71 -1.33
N THR A 8 8.75 -13.35 -2.28
CA THR A 8 9.16 -13.31 -3.67
C THR A 8 9.14 -11.90 -4.23
N LEU A 9 8.05 -11.15 -3.94
CA LEU A 9 7.94 -9.78 -4.42
C LEU A 9 9.04 -8.90 -3.85
N ARG A 10 9.38 -9.07 -2.56
CA ARG A 10 10.46 -8.30 -1.96
C ARG A 10 11.82 -8.64 -2.57
N ALA A 11 12.04 -9.92 -2.89
CA ALA A 11 13.28 -10.32 -3.56
C ALA A 11 13.36 -9.70 -4.94
N GLN A 12 12.24 -9.68 -5.68
CA GLN A 12 12.20 -9.04 -6.98
C GLN A 12 12.44 -7.54 -6.87
N ALA A 13 11.92 -6.91 -5.80
CA ALA A 13 12.15 -5.49 -5.58
C ALA A 13 13.63 -5.19 -5.39
N ALA A 14 14.33 -6.03 -4.63
CA ALA A 14 15.75 -5.85 -4.40
C ALA A 14 16.53 -5.94 -5.71
N VAL A 15 16.17 -6.89 -6.57
CA VAL A 15 16.79 -7.03 -7.88
C VAL A 15 16.53 -5.78 -8.73
N ALA A 16 15.28 -5.31 -8.73
CA ALA A 16 14.91 -4.13 -9.50
C ALA A 16 15.70 -2.91 -9.05
N GLU A 17 15.84 -2.75 -7.74
CA GLU A 17 16.60 -1.62 -7.19
C GLU A 17 18.06 -1.68 -7.60
N SER A 18 18.67 -2.86 -7.49
CA SER A 18 20.05 -3.04 -7.88
C SER A 18 20.27 -2.79 -9.38
N ALA A 19 19.26 -3.06 -10.19
CA ALA A 19 19.35 -2.87 -11.63
C ALA A 19 19.03 -1.43 -12.06
N GLY A 20 18.72 -0.53 -11.11
CA GLY A 20 18.48 0.87 -11.43
C GLY A 20 17.02 1.19 -11.73
N PHE A 21 16.07 0.39 -11.23
CA PHE A 21 14.64 0.62 -11.44
C PHE A 21 13.96 0.89 -10.10
N PRO A 22 14.19 2.07 -9.49
CA PRO A 22 13.68 2.33 -8.13
C PRO A 22 12.15 2.38 -8.06
N GLN A 23 11.47 2.85 -9.11
CA GLN A 23 10.01 2.91 -9.06
C GLN A 23 9.40 1.52 -9.16
N LEU A 24 9.98 0.66 -9.98
CA LEU A 24 9.53 -0.72 -10.05
C LEU A 24 9.73 -1.40 -8.69
N ALA A 25 10.87 -1.15 -8.06
CA ALA A 25 11.13 -1.72 -6.74
C ALA A 25 10.09 -1.26 -5.73
N ALA A 26 9.74 0.03 -5.74
CA ALA A 26 8.73 0.57 -4.84
C ALA A 26 7.37 -0.08 -5.07
N ASN A 27 7.00 -0.25 -6.34
CA ASN A 27 5.72 -0.90 -6.68
C ASN A 27 5.69 -2.34 -6.21
N LEU A 28 6.79 -3.07 -6.37
CA LEU A 28 6.88 -4.45 -5.92
C LEU A 28 6.78 -4.55 -4.40
N ARG A 29 7.37 -3.60 -3.67
CA ARG A 29 7.30 -3.60 -2.22
C ARG A 29 5.88 -3.32 -1.73
N ARG A 30 5.15 -2.41 -2.39
CA ARG A 30 3.74 -2.19 -2.04
C ARG A 30 2.91 -3.42 -2.34
N ALA A 31 3.16 -4.07 -3.48
CA ALA A 31 2.45 -5.31 -3.80
C ALA A 31 2.68 -6.38 -2.73
N ALA A 32 3.89 -6.44 -2.19
CA ALA A 32 4.21 -7.40 -1.13
C ALA A 32 3.36 -7.13 0.12
N GLU A 33 3.17 -5.86 0.46
CA GLU A 33 2.31 -5.50 1.60
C GLU A 33 0.87 -5.91 1.34
N LEU A 34 0.37 -5.64 0.14
CA LEU A 34 -1.02 -5.95 -0.20
C LEU A 34 -1.31 -7.45 -0.15
N ALA A 35 -0.30 -8.26 -0.38
CA ALA A 35 -0.48 -9.71 -0.34
C ALA A 35 -0.97 -10.20 1.02
N GLY A 36 -0.76 -9.43 2.09
CA GLY A 36 -1.19 -9.80 3.43
C GLY A 36 -2.54 -9.24 3.83
N ILE A 37 -3.21 -8.51 2.95
CA ILE A 37 -4.47 -7.83 3.27
C ILE A 37 -5.62 -8.53 2.54
N PRO A 38 -6.75 -8.80 3.22
CA PRO A 38 -7.89 -9.43 2.54
C PRO A 38 -8.35 -8.60 1.34
N SER A 39 -8.72 -9.27 0.27
CA SER A 39 -9.13 -8.61 -0.97
C SER A 39 -10.28 -7.64 -0.75
N ALA A 40 -11.25 -8.03 0.08
CA ALA A 40 -12.40 -7.15 0.36
C ALA A 40 -11.94 -5.83 0.98
N ARG A 41 -10.95 -5.89 1.89
CA ARG A 41 -10.44 -4.65 2.50
C ARG A 41 -9.67 -3.81 1.50
N ILE A 42 -8.91 -4.44 0.62
CA ILE A 42 -8.20 -3.72 -0.43
C ILE A 42 -9.18 -2.95 -1.31
N LEU A 43 -10.28 -3.59 -1.69
CA LEU A 43 -11.29 -2.93 -2.51
C LEU A 43 -11.91 -1.73 -1.78
N GLU A 44 -12.14 -1.87 -0.47
CA GLU A 44 -12.67 -0.76 0.32
C GLU A 44 -11.69 0.42 0.35
N VAL A 45 -10.40 0.13 0.48
CA VAL A 45 -9.38 1.17 0.48
C VAL A 45 -9.35 1.88 -0.88
N TYR A 46 -9.37 1.12 -1.97
CA TYR A 46 -9.39 1.74 -3.30
C TYR A 46 -10.64 2.57 -3.53
N GLU A 47 -11.79 2.10 -3.03
CA GLU A 47 -13.01 2.89 -3.14
C GLU A 47 -12.89 4.21 -2.38
N ALA A 48 -12.29 4.16 -1.18
CA ALA A 48 -12.10 5.36 -0.37
C ALA A 48 -11.15 6.36 -1.04
N LEU A 49 -10.24 5.87 -1.86
CA LEU A 49 -9.27 6.73 -2.54
C LEU A 49 -9.87 7.48 -3.73
N ARG A 50 -11.06 7.08 -4.19
CA ARG A 50 -11.69 7.74 -5.32
C ARG A 50 -12.07 9.17 -4.93
N PRO A 51 -12.06 10.10 -5.91
CA PRO A 51 -12.41 11.50 -5.61
C PRO A 51 -13.76 11.60 -4.93
N ASP A 52 -13.84 12.43 -3.91
CA ASP A 52 -15.09 12.76 -3.18
C ASP A 52 -15.70 11.59 -2.44
N ARG A 53 -14.95 10.51 -2.22
CA ARG A 53 -15.48 9.35 -1.51
C ARG A 53 -15.10 9.32 -0.03
N SER A 54 -14.12 10.11 0.38
CA SER A 54 -13.75 10.17 1.78
C SER A 54 -13.06 11.49 2.09
N THR A 55 -13.04 11.81 3.39
CA THR A 55 -12.37 13.02 3.89
C THR A 55 -10.90 12.72 4.16
N ALA A 56 -10.14 13.79 4.41
CA ALA A 56 -8.74 13.63 4.82
C ALA A 56 -8.63 12.82 6.10
N GLU A 57 -9.53 13.08 7.07
CA GLU A 57 -9.52 12.31 8.32
C GLU A 57 -9.84 10.85 8.09
N GLY A 58 -10.79 10.57 7.19
CA GLY A 58 -11.13 9.19 6.86
C GLY A 58 -9.96 8.44 6.26
N LEU A 59 -9.23 9.08 5.35
CA LEU A 59 -8.06 8.46 4.74
C LEU A 59 -6.93 8.28 5.75
N GLU A 60 -6.76 9.25 6.67
CA GLU A 60 -5.75 9.10 7.70
C GLU A 60 -6.06 7.92 8.62
N ALA A 61 -7.34 7.71 8.94
CA ALA A 61 -7.74 6.55 9.74
C ALA A 61 -7.40 5.25 9.03
N ILE A 62 -7.64 5.20 7.72
CA ILE A 62 -7.30 4.02 6.92
C ILE A 62 -5.78 3.81 6.93
N ALA A 63 -5.00 4.87 6.80
CA ALA A 63 -3.54 4.76 6.83
C ALA A 63 -3.06 4.19 8.16
N ARG A 64 -3.65 4.64 9.28
CA ARG A 64 -3.28 4.10 10.59
C ARG A 64 -3.60 2.62 10.71
N GLU A 65 -4.72 2.19 10.17
CA GLU A 65 -5.07 0.77 10.15
C GLU A 65 -4.07 -0.02 9.31
N LEU A 66 -3.70 0.50 8.14
CA LEU A 66 -2.75 -0.16 7.28
C LEU A 66 -1.41 -0.35 7.98
N GLU A 67 -0.96 0.65 8.72
CA GLU A 67 0.30 0.54 9.46
C GLU A 67 0.21 -0.43 10.62
N GLY A 68 -0.86 -0.33 11.40
CA GLY A 68 -0.95 -1.05 12.66
C GLY A 68 -1.47 -2.46 12.51
N THR A 69 -2.57 -2.63 11.80
CA THR A 69 -3.21 -3.94 11.66
C THR A 69 -2.53 -4.79 10.57
N TRP A 70 -2.21 -4.17 9.46
CA TRP A 70 -1.73 -4.91 8.28
C TRP A 70 -0.23 -4.79 8.07
N GLN A 71 0.45 -3.97 8.88
CA GLN A 71 1.88 -3.76 8.78
C GLN A 71 2.29 -3.38 7.36
N ALA A 72 1.55 -2.43 6.79
CA ALA A 72 1.73 -2.00 5.40
C ALA A 72 2.09 -0.52 5.36
N PRO A 73 3.30 -0.13 5.81
CA PRO A 73 3.66 1.28 5.89
C PRO A 73 3.79 1.98 4.54
N LEU A 74 4.21 1.28 3.51
CA LEU A 74 4.32 1.90 2.19
C LEU A 74 2.95 2.20 1.61
N THR A 75 2.01 1.28 1.79
CA THR A 75 0.64 1.49 1.36
C THR A 75 0.00 2.60 2.18
N ALA A 76 0.29 2.65 3.48
CA ALA A 76 -0.20 3.72 4.35
C ALA A 76 0.31 5.08 3.88
N ALA A 77 1.59 5.18 3.50
CA ALA A 77 2.16 6.42 3.00
C ALA A 77 1.46 6.87 1.73
N PHE A 78 1.15 5.93 0.84
CA PHE A 78 0.42 6.22 -0.38
C PHE A 78 -0.97 6.80 -0.07
N VAL A 79 -1.67 6.22 0.89
CA VAL A 79 -2.99 6.71 1.30
C VAL A 79 -2.89 8.10 1.93
N ARG A 80 -1.85 8.34 2.73
CA ARG A 80 -1.63 9.65 3.33
C ARG A 80 -1.36 10.72 2.29
N GLU A 81 -0.66 10.36 1.24
CA GLU A 81 -0.43 11.30 0.14
C GLU A 81 -1.76 11.75 -0.44
N ALA A 82 -2.67 10.80 -0.66
CA ALA A 82 -4.01 11.14 -1.15
C ALA A 82 -4.77 11.99 -0.13
N ALA A 83 -4.62 11.69 1.17
CA ALA A 83 -5.27 12.47 2.22
C ALA A 83 -4.84 13.93 2.18
N GLY A 84 -3.56 14.17 1.89
CA GLY A 84 -3.02 15.53 1.81
C GLY A 84 -3.62 16.35 0.68
N GLN A 85 -4.29 15.72 -0.27
CA GLN A 85 -4.93 16.40 -1.39
C GLN A 85 -6.43 16.62 -1.17
N ARG A 86 -6.97 16.16 -0.05
CA ARG A 86 -8.39 16.37 0.30
C ARG A 86 -8.56 17.71 1.00
N GLU A 87 -9.73 18.30 0.84
CA GLU A 87 -10.04 19.56 1.49
C GLU A 87 -10.86 19.42 2.76
#